data_cf411e749104c8b8354e8d1843ce6d95
#
_entry.id   cf411e749104c8b8354e8d1843ce6d95
#
_cell.length_a   1.000
_cell.length_b   1.000
_cell.length_c   1.000
_cell.angle_alpha   90.00
_cell.angle_beta   90.00
_cell.angle_gamma   90.00
#
_symmetry.space_group_name_H-M   'P 1'
#
loop_
_entity.id
_entity.type
_entity.pdbx_description
1 polymer ?
#
loop_
_entity_poly.entity_id
_entity_poly.type
_entity_poly.pdbx_seq_one_letter_code
_entity_poly.pdbx_strand_id
1 'polypeptide(L)'
;MSRPRLAGVLYRKGAVRTGVTLSGLRTAVVGDSLAVWARLTQQGNAAYIGSAHAALLDSTGKTLAELKAPIGVYDAMEPRWALPIGALAPGRYRLRLDLSTGRDDLAPELVLPSPPVRDSVEVRVP
;
A
#
# COMPACT_ATOMS: atom_id res chain seq x y z
N MET A 1 -1.81 -39.99 8.80
CA MET A 1 -2.07 -39.62 8.76
C MET A 1 -2.25 -39.24 8.53
N SER A 2 -2.18 -39.10 8.56
CA SER A 2 -2.54 -38.53 8.44
C SER A 2 -2.51 -38.04 8.02
N ARG A 3 -2.63 -37.84 7.84
CA ARG A 3 -2.85 -37.19 7.51
C ARG A 3 -3.10 -36.74 6.84
N PRO A 4 -3.43 -36.69 6.71
CA PRO A 4 -3.88 -36.04 6.22
C PRO A 4 -3.91 -35.51 5.80
N ARG A 5 -3.98 -35.36 5.79
CA ARG A 5 -4.25 -34.75 5.80
C ARG A 5 -4.28 -34.19 5.42
N LEU A 6 -4.39 -34.12 5.36
CA LEU A 6 -4.65 -33.48 5.34
C LEU A 6 -4.42 -33.03 4.98
N ALA A 7 -4.47 -33.15 4.90
CA ALA A 7 -4.52 -32.63 4.82
C ALA A 7 -4.21 -32.07 4.50
N GLY A 8 -4.06 -31.93 4.59
CA GLY A 8 -4.17 -31.39 4.43
C GLY A 8 -3.76 -30.74 4.24
N VAL A 9 -3.96 -30.84 4.26
CA VAL A 9 -3.85 -30.20 4.35
C VAL A 9 -3.35 -29.62 4.32
N LEU A 10 -3.33 -29.61 4.50
CA LEU A 10 -2.95 -29.10 4.65
C LEU A 10 -2.05 -28.88 4.83
N TYR A 11 -1.92 -29.06 5.05
CA TYR A 11 -1.28 -28.64 5.21
C TYR A 11 -0.50 -28.03 5.05
N ARG A 12 -0.30 -28.06 5.00
CA ARG A 12 0.50 -27.24 4.59
C ARG A 12 0.65 -25.95 5.18
N LYS A 13 0.58 -25.68 6.22
CA LYS A 13 0.45 -24.41 6.67
C LYS A 13 1.66 -23.57 6.60
N GLY A 14 2.81 -23.91 6.84
CA GLY A 14 4.01 -23.08 6.71
C GLY A 14 4.30 -22.66 5.28
N ALA A 15 3.62 -23.22 4.30
CA ALA A 15 3.87 -22.93 2.90
C ALA A 15 3.11 -21.74 2.36
N VAL A 16 2.19 -21.15 3.14
CA VAL A 16 1.38 -20.02 2.67
C VAL A 16 2.03 -18.72 3.11
N ARG A 17 2.43 -17.90 2.15
CA ARG A 17 3.09 -16.64 2.42
C ARG A 17 2.54 -15.55 1.53
N THR A 18 2.57 -14.33 2.04
CA THR A 18 2.18 -13.16 1.27
C THR A 18 3.20 -12.04 1.51
N GLY A 19 3.20 -11.10 0.60
CA GLY A 19 4.04 -9.92 0.68
C GLY A 19 3.83 -9.08 -0.55
N VAL A 20 4.47 -7.91 -0.58
CA VAL A 20 4.35 -7.01 -1.71
C VAL A 20 5.64 -6.23 -1.86
N THR A 21 6.02 -5.98 -3.11
CA THR A 21 7.12 -5.09 -3.46
C THR A 21 6.52 -3.80 -3.98
N LEU A 22 7.05 -2.68 -3.51
CA LEU A 22 6.61 -1.35 -3.92
C LEU A 22 7.73 -0.69 -4.71
N SER A 23 7.43 -0.23 -5.92
CA SER A 23 8.41 0.44 -6.77
C SER A 23 7.70 1.47 -7.63
N GLY A 24 8.50 2.32 -8.30
CA GLY A 24 7.97 3.29 -9.24
C GLY A 24 7.04 4.31 -8.66
N LEU A 25 7.21 4.65 -7.37
CA LEU A 25 6.38 5.66 -6.73
C LEU A 25 6.62 7.00 -7.40
N ARG A 26 5.55 7.63 -7.89
CA ARG A 26 5.64 8.92 -8.57
C ARG A 26 4.35 9.69 -8.38
N THR A 27 4.44 11.00 -8.55
CA THR A 27 3.32 11.90 -8.32
C THR A 27 3.25 12.96 -9.41
N ALA A 28 2.08 13.57 -9.53
CA ALA A 28 1.88 14.74 -10.40
C ALA A 28 0.78 15.60 -9.80
N VAL A 29 0.99 16.91 -9.85
CA VAL A 29 -0.02 17.87 -9.43
C VAL A 29 -0.97 18.08 -10.60
N VAL A 30 -2.26 17.83 -10.39
CA VAL A 30 -3.30 17.97 -11.41
C VAL A 30 -4.40 18.83 -10.80
N GLY A 31 -4.42 20.11 -11.16
CA GLY A 31 -5.37 21.03 -10.55
C GLY A 31 -5.14 21.15 -9.05
N ASP A 32 -6.17 20.91 -8.26
CA ASP A 32 -6.07 20.95 -6.80
C ASP A 32 -5.99 19.54 -6.22
N SER A 33 -5.54 18.57 -7.02
CA SER A 33 -5.32 17.19 -6.60
C SER A 33 -3.88 16.79 -6.85
N LEU A 34 -3.40 15.84 -6.05
CA LEU A 34 -2.13 15.18 -6.27
C LEU A 34 -2.39 13.75 -6.72
N ALA A 35 -1.97 13.43 -7.94
CA ALA A 35 -2.06 12.06 -8.44
C ALA A 35 -0.84 11.29 -7.96
N VAL A 36 -1.06 10.05 -7.50
CA VAL A 36 -0.02 9.19 -6.95
C VAL A 36 -0.10 7.86 -7.67
N TRP A 37 1.03 7.40 -8.22
CA TRP A 37 1.12 6.08 -8.85
C TRP A 37 2.22 5.27 -8.20
N ALA A 38 2.03 3.98 -8.17
CA ALA A 38 3.06 3.06 -7.74
C ALA A 38 2.85 1.73 -8.43
N ARG A 39 3.91 0.92 -8.50
CA ARG A 39 3.82 -0.44 -9.00
C ARG A 39 3.90 -1.37 -7.80
N LEU A 40 2.90 -2.23 -7.66
CA LEU A 40 2.82 -3.21 -6.58
C LEU A 40 2.91 -4.60 -7.19
N THR A 41 3.83 -5.40 -6.67
CA THR A 41 4.01 -6.78 -7.17
C THR A 41 3.88 -7.72 -5.99
N GLN A 42 3.02 -8.71 -6.13
CA GLN A 42 2.78 -9.70 -5.10
C GLN A 42 4.01 -10.58 -4.93
N GLN A 43 4.35 -10.89 -3.68
CA GLN A 43 5.43 -11.79 -3.32
C GLN A 43 4.83 -12.97 -2.57
N GLY A 44 5.45 -14.14 -2.73
CA GLY A 44 4.94 -15.34 -2.09
C GLY A 44 3.91 -16.05 -2.94
N ASN A 45 3.09 -16.87 -2.31
CA ASN A 45 2.12 -17.70 -3.02
C ASN A 45 0.67 -17.38 -2.65
N ALA A 46 0.44 -16.25 -2.01
CA ALA A 46 -0.90 -15.81 -1.66
C ALA A 46 -1.03 -14.31 -1.93
N ALA A 47 -2.23 -13.88 -2.24
CA ALA A 47 -2.50 -12.47 -2.51
C ALA A 47 -2.18 -11.62 -1.29
N TYR A 48 -1.67 -10.41 -1.52
CA TYR A 48 -1.44 -9.43 -0.46
C TYR A 48 -2.73 -8.64 -0.27
N ILE A 49 -3.35 -8.83 0.87
CA ILE A 49 -4.61 -8.14 1.22
C ILE A 49 -4.28 -7.17 2.35
N GLY A 50 -4.54 -5.90 2.12
CA GLY A 50 -4.20 -4.90 3.11
C GLY A 50 -4.78 -3.55 2.79
N SER A 51 -4.07 -2.52 3.27
CA SER A 51 -4.46 -1.13 3.09
C SER A 51 -3.27 -0.31 2.60
N ALA A 52 -3.56 0.68 1.78
CA ALA A 52 -2.59 1.68 1.35
C ALA A 52 -2.93 2.99 2.07
N HIS A 53 -1.90 3.65 2.59
CA HIS A 53 -2.04 4.95 3.24
C HIS A 53 -1.07 5.91 2.60
N ALA A 54 -1.60 6.91 1.90
CA ALA A 54 -0.80 7.95 1.26
C ALA A 54 -0.93 9.23 2.06
N ALA A 55 0.18 9.88 2.36
CA ALA A 55 0.19 11.12 3.13
C ALA A 55 1.14 12.12 2.49
N LEU A 56 0.67 13.35 2.36
CA LEU A 56 1.49 14.47 1.89
C LEU A 56 1.95 15.25 3.10
N LEU A 57 3.27 15.40 3.24
CA LEU A 57 3.89 16.02 4.40
C LEU A 57 4.61 17.28 3.98
N ASP A 58 4.60 18.31 4.86
CA ASP A 58 5.41 19.50 4.64
C ASP A 58 6.84 19.28 5.16
N SER A 59 7.67 20.33 5.09
CA SER A 59 9.07 20.21 5.46
C SER A 59 9.28 19.96 6.96
N THR A 60 8.26 20.19 7.77
CA THR A 60 8.33 19.92 9.21
C THR A 60 7.81 18.54 9.57
N GLY A 61 7.29 17.79 8.58
CA GLY A 61 6.72 16.47 8.83
C GLY A 61 5.24 16.50 9.14
N LYS A 62 4.59 17.64 9.03
CA LYS A 62 3.17 17.75 9.29
C LYS A 62 2.37 17.20 8.11
N THR A 63 1.37 16.38 8.39
CA THR A 63 0.49 15.83 7.37
C THR A 63 -0.49 16.89 6.89
N LEU A 64 -0.48 17.17 5.60
CA LEU A 64 -1.35 18.17 4.98
C LEU A 64 -2.54 17.54 4.28
N ALA A 65 -2.39 16.32 3.77
CA ALA A 65 -3.45 15.58 3.10
C ALA A 65 -3.14 14.10 3.24
N GLU A 66 -4.17 13.27 3.28
CA GLU A 66 -3.96 11.85 3.37
C GLU A 66 -5.14 11.08 2.79
N LEU A 67 -4.88 9.85 2.41
CA LEU A 67 -5.86 8.95 1.84
C LEU A 67 -5.55 7.55 2.31
N LYS A 68 -6.58 6.82 2.73
CA LYS A 68 -6.46 5.42 3.09
C LYS A 68 -7.41 4.62 2.24
N ALA A 69 -6.93 3.53 1.65
CA ALA A 69 -7.73 2.72 0.74
C ALA A 69 -7.38 1.24 0.90
N PRO A 70 -8.36 0.34 0.79
CA PRO A 70 -8.08 -1.09 0.77
C PRO A 70 -7.39 -1.47 -0.52
N ILE A 71 -6.50 -2.47 -0.45
CA ILE A 71 -5.83 -3.01 -1.63
C ILE A 71 -5.83 -4.52 -1.59
N GLY A 72 -5.78 -5.12 -2.79
CA GLY A 72 -5.56 -6.54 -2.96
C GLY A 72 -4.63 -6.74 -4.13
N VAL A 73 -3.45 -7.30 -3.88
CA VAL A 73 -2.45 -7.51 -4.92
C VAL A 73 -2.36 -9.00 -5.18
N TYR A 74 -2.85 -9.42 -6.34
CA TYR A 74 -2.90 -10.83 -6.72
C TYR A 74 -1.76 -11.23 -7.62
N ASP A 75 -1.17 -10.28 -8.30
CA ASP A 75 -0.01 -10.48 -9.17
C ASP A 75 0.77 -9.18 -9.21
N ALA A 76 0.50 -8.34 -10.19
CA ALA A 76 1.12 -7.00 -10.29
C ALA A 76 0.03 -6.01 -10.66
N MET A 77 0.14 -4.80 -10.13
CA MET A 77 -0.83 -3.75 -10.43
C MET A 77 -0.13 -2.39 -10.33
N GLU A 78 -0.70 -1.40 -11.01
CA GLU A 78 -0.24 -0.02 -10.94
C GLU A 78 -1.41 0.87 -10.54
N PRO A 79 -1.76 0.90 -9.27
CA PRO A 79 -2.88 1.73 -8.83
C PRO A 79 -2.56 3.21 -8.94
N ARG A 80 -3.61 4.00 -9.07
CA ARG A 80 -3.53 5.45 -9.06
C ARG A 80 -4.49 5.97 -8.00
N TRP A 81 -3.96 6.80 -7.14
CA TRP A 81 -4.77 7.47 -6.12
C TRP A 81 -4.74 8.97 -6.35
N ALA A 82 -5.75 9.68 -5.85
CA ALA A 82 -5.79 11.12 -5.93
C ALA A 82 -6.02 11.68 -4.53
N LEU A 83 -5.12 12.57 -4.10
CA LEU A 83 -5.24 13.27 -2.82
C LEU A 83 -5.72 14.69 -3.09
N PRO A 84 -6.78 15.15 -2.41
CA PRO A 84 -7.15 16.56 -2.50
C PRO A 84 -6.11 17.38 -1.73
N ILE A 85 -5.43 18.27 -2.42
CA ILE A 85 -4.38 19.10 -1.82
C ILE A 85 -4.78 20.57 -1.73
N GLY A 86 -5.84 20.97 -2.45
CA GLY A 86 -6.29 22.36 -2.43
C GLY A 86 -5.23 23.30 -2.94
N ALA A 87 -5.20 24.48 -2.36
CA ALA A 87 -4.27 25.54 -2.78
C ALA A 87 -3.05 25.51 -1.86
N LEU A 88 -2.10 24.62 -2.15
CA LEU A 88 -0.84 24.56 -1.41
C LEU A 88 0.10 25.67 -1.90
N ALA A 89 0.87 26.23 -0.97
CA ALA A 89 1.91 27.18 -1.31
C ALA A 89 2.97 26.50 -2.18
N PRO A 90 3.59 27.23 -3.11
CA PRO A 90 4.69 26.67 -3.88
C PRO A 90 5.80 26.22 -2.95
N GLY A 91 6.44 25.10 -3.28
CA GLY A 91 7.52 24.59 -2.46
C GLY A 91 7.68 23.09 -2.59
N ARG A 92 8.43 22.56 -1.65
CA ARG A 92 8.76 21.13 -1.63
C ARG A 92 7.99 20.43 -0.52
N TYR A 93 7.46 19.28 -0.87
CA TYR A 93 6.69 18.44 0.04
C TYR A 93 7.15 17.01 -0.14
N ARG A 94 6.69 16.10 0.71
CA ARG A 94 7.02 14.69 0.60
C ARG A 94 5.75 13.88 0.61
N LEU A 95 5.65 12.99 -0.36
CA LEU A 95 4.55 12.02 -0.39
C LEU A 95 5.09 10.71 0.16
N ARG A 96 4.43 10.19 1.19
CA ARG A 96 4.78 8.92 1.80
C ARG A 96 3.66 7.93 1.53
N LEU A 97 4.02 6.73 1.07
CA LEU A 97 3.06 5.66 0.83
C LEU A 97 3.42 4.49 1.73
N ASP A 98 2.46 4.07 2.54
CA ASP A 98 2.59 2.94 3.44
C ASP A 98 1.63 1.86 3.01
N LEU A 99 2.12 0.61 2.96
CA LEU A 99 1.29 -0.56 2.73
C LEU A 99 1.38 -1.45 3.96
N SER A 100 0.24 -1.90 4.46
CA SER A 100 0.20 -2.78 5.61
C SER A 100 -0.90 -3.81 5.44
N THR A 101 -0.72 -4.98 6.03
CA THR A 101 -1.77 -5.98 6.05
C THR A 101 -2.82 -5.57 7.08
N GLY A 102 -4.03 -6.07 6.88
CA GLY A 102 -5.14 -5.69 7.74
C GLY A 102 -6.07 -4.73 7.03
N ARG A 103 -7.33 -4.95 7.20
CA ARG A 103 -8.37 -4.12 6.59
C ARG A 103 -9.51 -4.00 7.59
N ASP A 104 -10.10 -2.82 7.64
CA ASP A 104 -11.21 -2.56 8.56
C ASP A 104 -12.45 -3.40 8.21
N ASP A 105 -12.55 -3.84 6.95
CA ASP A 105 -13.69 -4.62 6.48
C ASP A 105 -13.49 -6.13 6.59
N LEU A 106 -12.37 -6.58 7.18
CA LEU A 106 -12.08 -8.01 7.31
C LEU A 106 -11.65 -8.31 8.74
N ALA A 107 -12.03 -9.48 9.22
CA ALA A 107 -11.56 -9.96 10.51
C ALA A 107 -10.06 -10.22 10.45
N PRO A 108 -9.29 -9.90 11.49
CA PRO A 108 -7.84 -10.08 11.44
C PRO A 108 -7.38 -11.50 11.12
N GLU A 109 -8.13 -12.49 11.53
CA GLU A 109 -7.76 -13.89 11.27
C GLU A 109 -7.92 -14.27 9.80
N LEU A 110 -8.58 -13.45 8.99
CA LEU A 110 -8.74 -13.68 7.56
C LEU A 110 -7.63 -13.06 6.73
N VAL A 111 -6.68 -12.38 7.37
CA VAL A 111 -5.63 -11.65 6.68
C VAL A 111 -4.29 -12.27 7.04
N LEU A 112 -3.52 -12.65 6.01
CA LEU A 112 -2.15 -13.12 6.22
C LEU A 112 -1.27 -11.94 6.58
N PRO A 113 -0.51 -12.02 7.70
CA PRO A 113 0.36 -10.92 8.08
C PRO A 113 1.58 -10.82 7.17
N SER A 114 2.07 -9.60 7.03
CA SER A 114 3.30 -9.31 6.30
C SER A 114 3.88 -8.03 6.88
N PRO A 115 5.21 -7.86 6.87
CA PRO A 115 5.79 -6.60 7.34
C PRO A 115 5.28 -5.43 6.53
N PRO A 116 5.10 -4.26 7.15
CA PRO A 116 4.69 -3.08 6.40
C PRO A 116 5.77 -2.65 5.41
N VAL A 117 5.34 -2.06 4.30
CA VAL A 117 6.22 -1.57 3.26
C VAL A 117 5.97 -0.07 3.12
N ARG A 118 7.05 0.70 3.00
CA ARG A 118 6.95 2.15 2.93
C ARG A 118 7.92 2.67 1.88
N ASP A 119 7.49 3.71 1.17
CA ASP A 119 8.35 4.47 0.29
C ASP A 119 7.91 5.92 0.31
N SER A 120 8.77 6.81 -0.15
CA SER A 120 8.45 8.22 -0.20
C SER A 120 9.16 8.88 -1.36
N VAL A 121 8.59 10.01 -1.82
CA VAL A 121 9.14 10.75 -2.95
C VAL A 121 8.89 12.24 -2.70
N GLU A 122 9.82 13.05 -3.18
CA GLU A 122 9.68 14.50 -3.09
C GLU A 122 8.60 14.96 -4.07
N VAL A 123 7.76 15.91 -3.62
CA VAL A 123 6.73 16.54 -4.45
C VAL A 123 7.03 18.01 -4.51
N ARG A 124 7.09 18.56 -5.72
CA ARG A 124 7.31 19.98 -5.91
C ARG A 124 6.04 20.62 -6.42
N VAL A 125 5.55 21.63 -5.69
CA VAL A 125 4.37 22.40 -6.09
C VAL A 125 4.89 23.69 -6.71
N PRO A 126 4.57 23.95 -7.99
CA PRO A 126 5.04 25.13 -8.70
C PRO A 126 4.43 26.44 -8.20
#